data_348fd4c25ad6f8379a64e6dd1a77a3f2
#
_entry.id   348fd4c25ad6f8379a64e6dd1a77a3f2
#
_cell.length_a   1.000
_cell.length_b   1.000
_cell.length_c   1.000
_cell.angle_alpha   90.00
_cell.angle_beta   90.00
_cell.angle_gamma   90.00
#
_symmetry.space_group_name_H-M   'P 1'
#
loop_
_entity.id
_entity.type
_entity.pdbx_description
1 polymer ?
#
loop_
_entity_poly.entity_id
_entity_poly.type
_entity_poly.pdbx_seq_one_letter_code
_entity_poly.pdbx_strand_id
1 'polypeptide(L)'
;MSLVIATPQLLATAALDLASIGSQVSAANAAAAMPTTEVVAAAADEVSAAIAGLFGAHARQYQALSVQVAAFHEQFVQALTAAAGRYASTEAAVERSLLGAVNAPTEALLGRPLIGNGADGTAPGQPGAAGGLLFGNGGNGAAGGFGQTGGSGGAAGLIGNGGNGGVGGTSVAAGIGGAGGNGGNAGLFGHGGAGGTGGAGLAGANGVNPTPGPAASTGDSPADVSGIGDQTGGDGGTGGHGTAGTPTGGTGGDGATATAGSGKATGGAGGDGGTAAAGGGGGNGGDGGVAQGDIASAFGGDGGNGSDGVAAGSGGGSGGAGGGAFVHIATATSTGGSGGFGGNGAASAASGADGGAGGAGGNGGAGGLLFGDGGNGGAGGAGGIGGDGATGGPGGSGGNAGIARFDSPDPEAEPDVVGGKGGDGGKGGSGLGVGGAGGTGGAGGNGGAGGLLFGNGGNGGNAG
;
A
#
# COMPACT_ATOMS: atom_id res chain seq x y z
N MET A 1 57.63 -27.32 -18.12
CA MET A 1 56.98 -26.14 -17.56
C MET A 1 56.50 -26.51 -16.16
N SER A 2 57.00 -25.86 -15.13
CA SER A 2 56.50 -26.08 -13.77
C SER A 2 55.10 -25.46 -13.62
N LEU A 3 54.09 -26.28 -13.36
CA LEU A 3 52.75 -25.81 -13.11
C LEU A 3 52.72 -25.23 -11.69
N VAL A 4 52.61 -23.92 -11.56
CA VAL A 4 52.39 -23.26 -10.27
C VAL A 4 50.87 -23.27 -10.02
N ILE A 5 50.43 -24.03 -9.04
CA ILE A 5 49.02 -24.00 -8.56
C ILE A 5 48.93 -22.87 -7.57
N ALA A 6 48.44 -21.71 -7.96
CA ALA A 6 48.12 -20.60 -7.08
C ALA A 6 46.61 -20.59 -6.84
N THR A 7 46.20 -20.47 -5.59
CA THR A 7 44.78 -20.34 -5.23
C THR A 7 44.45 -18.84 -5.20
N PRO A 8 43.68 -18.30 -6.17
CA PRO A 8 43.42 -16.85 -6.27
C PRO A 8 42.84 -16.26 -4.96
N GLN A 9 42.04 -17.04 -4.26
CA GLN A 9 41.46 -16.64 -2.97
C GLN A 9 42.53 -16.42 -1.90
N LEU A 10 43.54 -17.30 -1.82
CA LEU A 10 44.65 -17.14 -0.87
C LEU A 10 45.51 -15.92 -1.17
N LEU A 11 45.73 -15.62 -2.47
CA LEU A 11 46.43 -14.41 -2.89
C LEU A 11 45.64 -13.15 -2.52
N ALA A 12 44.35 -13.16 -2.74
CA ALA A 12 43.47 -12.04 -2.35
C ALA A 12 43.46 -11.81 -0.83
N THR A 13 43.40 -12.89 -0.02
CA THR A 13 43.48 -12.80 1.43
C THR A 13 44.84 -12.25 1.88
N ALA A 14 45.94 -12.74 1.29
CA ALA A 14 47.28 -12.24 1.59
C ALA A 14 47.44 -10.75 1.24
N ALA A 15 46.80 -10.28 0.16
CA ALA A 15 46.79 -8.86 -0.18
C ALA A 15 46.06 -8.00 0.85
N LEU A 16 44.92 -8.50 1.40
CA LEU A 16 44.18 -7.82 2.49
C LEU A 16 45.00 -7.79 3.79
N ASP A 17 45.68 -8.88 4.13
CA ASP A 17 46.54 -8.94 5.32
C ASP A 17 47.73 -7.95 5.20
N LEU A 18 48.35 -7.90 4.03
CA LEU A 18 49.40 -6.93 3.75
C LEU A 18 48.88 -5.48 3.83
N ALA A 19 47.68 -5.18 3.31
CA ALA A 19 47.07 -3.86 3.41
C ALA A 19 46.86 -3.45 4.87
N SER A 20 46.41 -4.39 5.70
CA SER A 20 46.25 -4.20 7.16
C SER A 20 47.58 -3.89 7.86
N ILE A 21 48.63 -4.64 7.53
CA ILE A 21 50.00 -4.41 8.05
C ILE A 21 50.49 -3.01 7.64
N GLY A 22 50.33 -2.63 6.38
CA GLY A 22 50.71 -1.30 5.91
C GLY A 22 50.02 -0.16 6.62
N SER A 23 48.72 -0.32 6.89
CA SER A 23 47.93 0.64 7.67
C SER A 23 48.42 0.76 9.11
N GLN A 24 48.73 -0.35 9.79
CA GLN A 24 49.26 -0.37 11.14
C GLN A 24 50.64 0.28 11.23
N VAL A 25 51.55 -0.03 10.31
CA VAL A 25 52.91 0.57 10.22
C VAL A 25 52.79 2.08 9.96
N SER A 26 51.94 2.51 9.07
CA SER A 26 51.71 3.94 8.82
C SER A 26 51.17 4.69 10.03
N ALA A 27 50.25 4.10 10.76
CA ALA A 27 49.72 4.67 12.01
C ALA A 27 50.79 4.76 13.10
N ALA A 28 51.60 3.73 13.24
CA ALA A 28 52.74 3.73 14.20
C ALA A 28 53.80 4.79 13.84
N ASN A 29 54.14 4.93 12.58
CA ASN A 29 55.08 5.94 12.10
C ASN A 29 54.54 7.36 12.31
N ALA A 30 53.26 7.59 12.06
CA ALA A 30 52.61 8.87 12.33
C ALA A 30 52.63 9.22 13.83
N ALA A 31 52.34 8.24 14.70
CA ALA A 31 52.37 8.44 16.15
C ALA A 31 53.79 8.71 16.66
N ALA A 32 54.83 8.10 16.09
CA ALA A 32 56.25 8.29 16.46
C ALA A 32 56.86 9.59 15.88
N ALA A 33 56.21 10.24 14.89
CA ALA A 33 56.84 11.36 14.15
C ALA A 33 57.22 12.53 15.09
N MET A 34 56.26 13.13 15.79
CA MET A 34 56.47 14.29 16.66
C MET A 34 57.42 13.97 17.85
N PRO A 35 57.22 12.91 18.63
CA PRO A 35 58.11 12.62 19.76
C PRO A 35 59.55 12.38 19.42
N THR A 36 59.85 11.93 18.17
CA THR A 36 61.23 11.58 17.77
C THR A 36 61.91 12.69 16.94
N THR A 37 61.17 13.53 16.22
CA THR A 37 61.72 14.64 15.43
C THR A 37 61.96 15.92 16.25
N GLU A 38 61.22 16.05 17.40
CA GLU A 38 61.29 17.23 18.29
C GLU A 38 61.83 16.85 19.66
N VAL A 39 62.95 16.11 19.69
CA VAL A 39 63.60 15.73 20.94
C VAL A 39 64.14 16.96 21.65
N VAL A 40 63.71 17.19 22.90
CA VAL A 40 64.21 18.30 23.73
C VAL A 40 65.58 17.94 24.33
N ALA A 41 66.49 18.91 24.33
CA ALA A 41 67.82 18.73 25.00
C ALA A 41 67.65 18.39 26.48
N ALA A 42 68.44 17.42 26.98
CA ALA A 42 68.35 16.94 28.38
C ALA A 42 68.81 18.00 29.38
N ALA A 43 69.67 18.93 28.98
CA ALA A 43 70.17 20.05 29.77
C ALA A 43 70.43 21.27 28.86
N ALA A 44 70.72 22.43 29.47
CA ALA A 44 70.99 23.70 28.74
C ALA A 44 72.50 23.80 28.39
N ASP A 45 73.09 22.69 27.88
CA ASP A 45 74.50 22.66 27.44
C ASP A 45 74.62 22.26 25.98
N GLU A 46 75.74 22.57 25.37
CA GLU A 46 76.04 22.38 23.94
C GLU A 46 76.06 20.89 23.55
N VAL A 47 76.43 20.00 24.46
CA VAL A 47 76.48 18.55 24.17
C VAL A 47 75.09 17.98 24.14
N SER A 48 74.24 18.33 25.15
CA SER A 48 72.83 17.90 25.15
C SER A 48 72.06 18.43 23.94
N ALA A 49 72.32 19.68 23.52
CA ALA A 49 71.69 20.26 22.33
C ALA A 49 72.18 19.56 21.05
N ALA A 50 73.47 19.24 20.96
CA ALA A 50 74.01 18.56 19.79
C ALA A 50 73.46 17.13 19.64
N ILE A 51 73.31 16.40 20.75
CA ILE A 51 72.76 15.05 20.78
C ILE A 51 71.25 15.08 20.37
N ALA A 52 70.46 15.99 20.94
CA ALA A 52 69.04 16.16 20.53
C ALA A 52 68.89 16.48 19.05
N GLY A 53 69.75 17.37 18.53
CA GLY A 53 69.82 17.68 17.10
C GLY A 53 70.16 16.47 16.22
N LEU A 54 71.10 15.60 16.62
CA LEU A 54 71.47 14.39 15.91
C LEU A 54 70.29 13.40 15.85
N PHE A 55 69.63 13.13 16.98
CA PHE A 55 68.46 12.23 17.02
C PHE A 55 67.28 12.81 16.17
N GLY A 56 67.00 14.11 16.29
CA GLY A 56 65.99 14.76 15.48
C GLY A 56 66.26 14.72 13.99
N ALA A 57 67.58 14.87 13.58
CA ALA A 57 67.96 14.74 12.18
C ALA A 57 67.78 13.31 11.69
N HIS A 58 68.17 12.30 12.44
CA HIS A 58 67.96 10.89 12.11
C HIS A 58 66.47 10.55 12.00
N ALA A 59 65.67 11.00 12.92
CA ALA A 59 64.23 10.78 12.89
C ALA A 59 63.57 11.39 11.65
N ARG A 60 63.96 12.61 11.24
CA ARG A 60 63.47 13.22 9.99
C ARG A 60 63.86 12.42 8.76
N GLN A 61 65.08 11.86 8.70
CA GLN A 61 65.51 10.97 7.61
C GLN A 61 64.67 9.69 7.56
N TYR A 62 64.40 9.10 8.74
CA TYR A 62 63.51 7.94 8.87
C TYR A 62 62.11 8.24 8.37
N GLN A 63 61.52 9.35 8.78
CA GLN A 63 60.16 9.75 8.32
C GLN A 63 60.11 9.93 6.80
N ALA A 64 61.11 10.52 6.17
CA ALA A 64 61.21 10.64 4.74
C ALA A 64 61.29 9.28 4.01
N LEU A 65 62.01 8.31 4.59
CA LEU A 65 62.10 6.94 4.10
C LEU A 65 60.74 6.20 4.32
N SER A 66 60.11 6.39 5.44
CA SER A 66 58.83 5.72 5.78
C SER A 66 57.72 6.04 4.78
N VAL A 67 57.65 7.28 4.24
CA VAL A 67 56.73 7.68 3.20
C VAL A 67 56.95 6.89 1.90
N GLN A 68 58.24 6.69 1.51
CA GLN A 68 58.60 5.94 0.30
C GLN A 68 58.25 4.45 0.47
N VAL A 69 58.52 3.88 1.65
CA VAL A 69 58.17 2.48 1.99
C VAL A 69 56.67 2.28 1.97
N ALA A 70 55.89 3.22 2.54
CA ALA A 70 54.44 3.16 2.50
C ALA A 70 53.88 3.17 1.06
N ALA A 71 54.40 4.06 0.19
CA ALA A 71 54.02 4.11 -1.22
C ALA A 71 54.35 2.81 -1.97
N PHE A 72 55.55 2.26 -1.73
CA PHE A 72 55.96 0.97 -2.31
C PHE A 72 55.03 -0.16 -1.82
N HIS A 73 54.73 -0.20 -0.53
CA HIS A 73 53.85 -1.22 0.08
C HIS A 73 52.45 -1.18 -0.56
N GLU A 74 51.88 0.00 -0.69
CA GLU A 74 50.56 0.18 -1.34
C GLU A 74 50.59 -0.32 -2.80
N GLN A 75 51.62 0.05 -3.59
CA GLN A 75 51.74 -0.43 -4.95
C GLN A 75 51.89 -1.96 -5.02
N PHE A 76 52.62 -2.55 -4.07
CA PHE A 76 52.78 -4.00 -4.00
C PHE A 76 51.45 -4.70 -3.69
N VAL A 77 50.66 -4.19 -2.73
CA VAL A 77 49.31 -4.71 -2.41
C VAL A 77 48.39 -4.62 -3.65
N GLN A 78 48.41 -3.49 -4.37
CA GLN A 78 47.61 -3.32 -5.59
C GLN A 78 48.04 -4.32 -6.68
N ALA A 79 49.36 -4.51 -6.88
CA ALA A 79 49.87 -5.46 -7.84
C ALA A 79 49.49 -6.91 -7.51
N LEU A 80 49.54 -7.28 -6.23
CA LEU A 80 49.13 -8.61 -5.76
C LEU A 80 47.64 -8.86 -5.97
N THR A 81 46.79 -7.86 -5.64
CA THR A 81 45.35 -7.91 -5.87
C THR A 81 45.02 -8.06 -7.36
N ALA A 82 45.70 -7.28 -8.22
CA ALA A 82 45.51 -7.37 -9.66
C ALA A 82 45.95 -8.74 -10.20
N ALA A 83 47.06 -9.30 -9.68
CA ALA A 83 47.51 -10.64 -10.05
C ALA A 83 46.48 -11.73 -9.65
N ALA A 84 45.93 -11.67 -8.42
CA ALA A 84 44.89 -12.60 -8.01
C ALA A 84 43.66 -12.56 -8.94
N GLY A 85 43.19 -11.37 -9.31
CA GLY A 85 42.11 -11.18 -10.27
C GLY A 85 42.42 -11.75 -11.68
N ARG A 86 43.64 -11.56 -12.16
CA ARG A 86 44.08 -12.13 -13.46
C ARG A 86 44.13 -13.66 -13.43
N TYR A 87 44.60 -14.26 -12.36
CA TYR A 87 44.58 -15.73 -12.21
C TYR A 87 43.15 -16.26 -12.24
N ALA A 88 42.27 -15.68 -11.44
CA ALA A 88 40.84 -16.09 -11.37
C ALA A 88 40.17 -15.97 -12.74
N SER A 89 40.39 -14.86 -13.46
CA SER A 89 39.81 -14.66 -14.80
C SER A 89 40.37 -15.61 -15.86
N THR A 90 41.64 -15.94 -15.77
CA THR A 90 42.30 -16.88 -16.71
C THR A 90 41.78 -18.32 -16.44
N GLU A 91 41.69 -18.75 -15.20
CA GLU A 91 41.13 -20.06 -14.83
C GLU A 91 39.68 -20.21 -15.34
N ALA A 92 38.81 -19.21 -15.10
CA ALA A 92 37.46 -19.20 -15.62
C ALA A 92 37.38 -19.18 -17.16
N ALA A 93 38.33 -18.56 -17.83
CA ALA A 93 38.39 -18.57 -19.30
C ALA A 93 38.83 -19.94 -19.85
N VAL A 94 39.79 -20.59 -19.22
CA VAL A 94 40.25 -21.96 -19.59
C VAL A 94 39.12 -22.97 -19.35
N GLU A 95 38.43 -22.90 -18.21
CA GLU A 95 37.30 -23.76 -17.92
C GLU A 95 36.22 -23.63 -19.00
N ARG A 96 35.77 -22.40 -19.32
CA ARG A 96 34.81 -22.15 -20.39
C ARG A 96 35.23 -22.66 -21.73
N SER A 97 36.52 -22.48 -22.07
CA SER A 97 37.08 -22.96 -23.34
C SER A 97 37.10 -24.50 -23.44
N LEU A 98 37.47 -25.18 -22.34
CA LEU A 98 37.47 -26.64 -22.29
C LEU A 98 36.03 -27.19 -22.36
N LEU A 99 35.09 -26.62 -21.59
CA LEU A 99 33.68 -26.97 -21.67
C LEU A 99 33.09 -26.74 -23.06
N GLY A 100 33.44 -25.60 -23.70
CA GLY A 100 33.03 -25.32 -25.07
C GLY A 100 33.57 -26.36 -26.06
N ALA A 101 34.86 -26.77 -25.97
CA ALA A 101 35.42 -27.78 -26.82
C ALA A 101 34.77 -29.16 -26.63
N VAL A 102 34.44 -29.53 -25.38
CA VAL A 102 33.75 -30.80 -25.08
C VAL A 102 32.31 -30.77 -25.55
N ASN A 103 31.63 -29.65 -25.46
CA ASN A 103 30.21 -29.50 -25.80
C ASN A 103 29.96 -29.28 -27.31
N ALA A 104 30.89 -28.67 -28.02
CA ALA A 104 30.72 -28.30 -29.43
C ALA A 104 30.21 -29.46 -30.34
N PRO A 105 30.71 -30.71 -30.26
CA PRO A 105 30.18 -31.76 -31.08
C PRO A 105 28.74 -32.11 -30.82
N THR A 106 28.31 -32.12 -29.54
CA THR A 106 26.95 -32.49 -29.17
C THR A 106 25.99 -31.32 -29.41
N GLU A 107 26.41 -30.09 -29.25
CA GLU A 107 25.65 -28.90 -29.64
C GLU A 107 25.39 -28.88 -31.16
N ALA A 108 26.42 -29.15 -31.97
CA ALA A 108 26.29 -29.15 -33.42
C ALA A 108 25.40 -30.28 -33.94
N LEU A 109 25.43 -31.49 -33.32
CA LEU A 109 24.69 -32.64 -33.76
C LEU A 109 23.29 -32.77 -33.15
N LEU A 110 23.11 -32.38 -31.89
CA LEU A 110 21.91 -32.61 -31.07
C LEU A 110 21.29 -31.36 -30.50
N GLY A 111 21.87 -30.19 -30.73
CA GLY A 111 21.38 -28.90 -30.23
C GLY A 111 21.46 -28.76 -28.69
N ARG A 112 22.25 -29.63 -28.01
CA ARG A 112 22.41 -29.60 -26.55
C ARG A 112 23.86 -29.86 -26.17
N PRO A 113 24.36 -29.21 -25.08
CA PRO A 113 25.69 -29.49 -24.56
C PRO A 113 25.77 -30.93 -24.01
N LEU A 114 26.96 -31.50 -23.98
CA LEU A 114 27.21 -32.79 -23.31
C LEU A 114 27.20 -32.61 -21.79
N ILE A 115 27.85 -31.55 -21.31
CA ILE A 115 28.04 -31.20 -19.91
C ILE A 115 27.65 -29.75 -19.68
N GLY A 116 26.78 -29.49 -18.70
CA GLY A 116 26.38 -28.14 -18.27
C GLY A 116 24.94 -28.12 -17.77
N ASN A 117 24.65 -27.18 -16.91
CA ASN A 117 23.28 -26.98 -16.43
C ASN A 117 22.45 -26.24 -17.49
N GLY A 118 21.15 -26.52 -17.53
CA GLY A 118 20.19 -25.73 -18.29
C GLY A 118 20.07 -24.33 -17.74
N ALA A 119 19.87 -23.35 -18.60
CA ALA A 119 19.60 -21.96 -18.20
C ALA A 119 18.22 -21.86 -17.57
N ASP A 120 18.08 -21.04 -16.53
CA ASP A 120 16.79 -20.72 -15.94
C ASP A 120 15.95 -19.85 -16.89
N GLY A 121 14.62 -19.96 -16.79
CA GLY A 121 13.70 -19.05 -17.49
C GLY A 121 13.84 -17.63 -16.94
N THR A 122 13.92 -16.64 -17.82
CA THR A 122 14.08 -15.22 -17.44
C THR A 122 12.86 -14.36 -17.72
N ALA A 123 12.03 -14.76 -18.68
CA ALA A 123 10.78 -14.07 -19.00
C ALA A 123 9.58 -14.74 -18.27
N PRO A 124 8.52 -14.00 -17.95
CA PRO A 124 7.34 -14.54 -17.28
C PRO A 124 6.78 -15.80 -18.00
N GLY A 125 6.63 -16.89 -17.25
CA GLY A 125 6.14 -18.18 -17.78
C GLY A 125 7.12 -18.93 -18.67
N GLN A 126 8.33 -18.43 -18.88
CA GLN A 126 9.35 -19.11 -19.68
C GLN A 126 9.84 -20.39 -19.01
N PRO A 127 9.87 -21.53 -19.72
CA PRO A 127 10.42 -22.76 -19.16
C PRO A 127 11.94 -22.66 -18.98
N GLY A 128 12.45 -23.40 -18.01
CA GLY A 128 13.89 -23.65 -17.89
C GLY A 128 14.39 -24.53 -19.02
N ALA A 129 15.64 -24.28 -19.44
CA ALA A 129 16.29 -25.10 -20.47
C ALA A 129 16.68 -26.48 -19.92
N ALA A 130 16.79 -27.46 -20.81
CA ALA A 130 17.31 -28.78 -20.45
C ALA A 130 18.81 -28.71 -20.12
N GLY A 131 19.25 -29.51 -19.15
CA GLY A 131 20.66 -29.70 -18.84
C GLY A 131 21.42 -30.45 -19.93
N GLY A 132 22.75 -30.59 -19.79
CA GLY A 132 23.60 -31.34 -20.70
C GLY A 132 23.20 -32.80 -20.81
N LEU A 133 23.56 -33.45 -21.95
CA LEU A 133 23.13 -34.82 -22.23
C LEU A 133 23.66 -35.84 -21.21
N LEU A 134 24.89 -35.69 -20.76
CA LEU A 134 25.54 -36.60 -19.83
C LEU A 134 25.47 -36.08 -18.40
N PHE A 135 25.93 -34.87 -18.14
CA PHE A 135 25.94 -34.24 -16.84
C PHE A 135 25.29 -32.86 -16.92
N GLY A 136 24.32 -32.63 -16.06
CA GLY A 136 23.74 -31.31 -15.90
C GLY A 136 22.34 -31.33 -15.31
N ASN A 137 22.06 -30.34 -14.47
CA ASN A 137 20.72 -30.12 -13.95
C ASN A 137 19.86 -29.38 -14.98
N GLY A 138 18.56 -29.61 -14.96
CA GLY A 138 17.63 -28.74 -15.70
C GLY A 138 17.59 -27.34 -15.10
N GLY A 139 17.37 -26.31 -15.91
CA GLY A 139 17.13 -24.94 -15.47
C GLY A 139 15.74 -24.80 -14.82
N ASN A 140 15.57 -23.88 -13.92
CA ASN A 140 14.28 -23.58 -13.29
C ASN A 140 13.36 -22.81 -14.25
N GLY A 141 12.05 -23.05 -14.15
CA GLY A 141 11.06 -22.25 -14.85
C GLY A 141 10.87 -20.87 -14.20
N ALA A 142 10.63 -19.85 -15.01
CA ALA A 142 10.33 -18.51 -14.53
C ALA A 142 8.91 -18.43 -13.94
N ALA A 143 8.70 -17.49 -13.01
CA ALA A 143 7.35 -17.19 -12.51
C ALA A 143 6.44 -16.71 -13.65
N GLY A 144 5.15 -17.01 -13.58
CA GLY A 144 4.14 -16.49 -14.50
C GLY A 144 3.87 -15.00 -14.25
N GLY A 145 3.53 -14.25 -15.30
CA GLY A 145 2.94 -12.94 -15.19
C GLY A 145 1.51 -13.00 -14.68
N PHE A 146 0.83 -11.87 -14.58
CA PHE A 146 -0.56 -11.80 -14.10
C PHE A 146 -1.49 -12.77 -14.86
N GLY A 147 -2.16 -13.67 -14.13
CA GLY A 147 -3.03 -14.71 -14.67
C GLY A 147 -2.33 -15.79 -15.54
N GLN A 148 -1.02 -15.72 -15.65
CA GLN A 148 -0.22 -16.61 -16.50
C GLN A 148 0.33 -17.79 -15.69
N THR A 149 0.44 -18.94 -16.34
CA THR A 149 1.09 -20.13 -15.75
C THR A 149 2.57 -19.89 -15.54
N GLY A 150 3.13 -20.47 -14.47
CA GLY A 150 4.58 -20.54 -14.27
C GLY A 150 5.25 -21.40 -15.34
N GLY A 151 6.50 -21.08 -15.70
CA GLY A 151 7.30 -21.89 -16.62
C GLY A 151 7.60 -23.28 -16.05
N SER A 152 7.65 -24.31 -16.87
CA SER A 152 8.09 -25.64 -16.43
C SER A 152 9.59 -25.66 -16.17
N GLY A 153 10.04 -26.49 -15.22
CA GLY A 153 11.46 -26.78 -15.05
C GLY A 153 12.00 -27.59 -16.22
N GLY A 154 13.26 -27.38 -16.56
CA GLY A 154 13.98 -28.14 -17.60
C GLY A 154 14.32 -29.56 -17.16
N ALA A 155 14.36 -30.49 -18.11
CA ALA A 155 14.83 -31.84 -17.82
C ALA A 155 16.35 -31.89 -17.57
N ALA A 156 16.79 -32.79 -16.68
CA ALA A 156 18.23 -33.01 -16.45
C ALA A 156 18.88 -33.80 -17.60
N GLY A 157 20.21 -33.93 -17.54
CA GLY A 157 20.97 -34.92 -18.29
C GLY A 157 20.83 -36.34 -17.75
N LEU A 158 21.69 -37.27 -18.22
CA LEU A 158 21.76 -38.61 -17.71
C LEU A 158 22.00 -38.63 -16.19
N ILE A 159 22.85 -37.74 -15.72
CA ILE A 159 23.17 -37.52 -14.30
C ILE A 159 22.91 -36.04 -14.01
N GLY A 160 21.93 -35.76 -13.13
CA GLY A 160 21.54 -34.43 -12.70
C GLY A 160 20.09 -34.37 -12.23
N ASN A 161 19.74 -33.30 -11.58
CA ASN A 161 18.40 -33.09 -11.08
C ASN A 161 17.54 -32.31 -12.08
N GLY A 162 16.24 -32.60 -12.14
CA GLY A 162 15.29 -31.78 -12.87
C GLY A 162 15.19 -30.36 -12.29
N GLY A 163 14.96 -29.34 -13.12
CA GLY A 163 14.72 -27.98 -12.70
C GLY A 163 13.35 -27.82 -12.02
N ASN A 164 13.20 -26.88 -11.12
CA ASN A 164 11.93 -26.59 -10.48
C ASN A 164 10.98 -25.83 -11.42
N GLY A 165 9.66 -26.07 -11.27
CA GLY A 165 8.64 -25.27 -11.94
C GLY A 165 8.52 -23.87 -11.34
N GLY A 166 8.22 -22.88 -12.17
CA GLY A 166 7.97 -21.49 -11.75
C GLY A 166 6.62 -21.34 -11.08
N VAL A 167 6.48 -20.34 -10.23
CA VAL A 167 5.22 -19.99 -9.56
C VAL A 167 4.21 -19.45 -10.57
N GLY A 168 2.92 -19.78 -10.43
CA GLY A 168 1.85 -19.16 -11.20
C GLY A 168 1.64 -17.70 -10.83
N GLY A 169 1.29 -16.87 -11.81
CA GLY A 169 0.99 -15.45 -11.58
C GLY A 169 -0.34 -15.23 -10.86
N THR A 170 -0.46 -14.18 -10.09
CA THR A 170 -1.72 -13.76 -9.46
C THR A 170 -2.77 -13.44 -10.51
N SER A 171 -4.07 -13.59 -10.18
CA SER A 171 -5.15 -13.27 -11.13
C SER A 171 -5.19 -11.78 -11.49
N VAL A 172 -5.79 -11.46 -12.63
CA VAL A 172 -6.19 -10.10 -13.00
C VAL A 172 -7.71 -9.97 -12.78
N ALA A 173 -8.13 -8.96 -12.08
CA ALA A 173 -9.52 -8.75 -11.68
C ALA A 173 -10.10 -10.00 -10.97
N ALA A 174 -11.37 -10.31 -11.10
CA ALA A 174 -12.02 -11.50 -10.51
C ALA A 174 -11.65 -12.83 -11.20
N GLY A 175 -10.50 -12.91 -11.89
CA GLY A 175 -10.06 -14.10 -12.61
C GLY A 175 -9.37 -15.15 -11.74
N ILE A 176 -9.10 -16.31 -12.34
CA ILE A 176 -8.36 -17.43 -11.70
C ILE A 176 -6.86 -17.09 -11.70
N GLY A 177 -6.16 -17.39 -10.60
CA GLY A 177 -4.70 -17.29 -10.54
C GLY A 177 -4.05 -18.26 -11.54
N GLY A 178 -2.87 -17.92 -12.06
CA GLY A 178 -2.11 -18.77 -12.96
C GLY A 178 -1.69 -20.08 -12.27
N ALA A 179 -1.67 -21.18 -13.01
CA ALA A 179 -1.16 -22.46 -12.47
C ALA A 179 0.36 -22.41 -12.25
N GLY A 180 0.87 -23.16 -11.28
CA GLY A 180 2.29 -23.38 -11.13
C GLY A 180 2.87 -24.20 -12.28
N GLY A 181 4.12 -23.95 -12.67
CA GLY A 181 4.84 -24.75 -13.66
C GLY A 181 5.21 -26.14 -13.15
N ASN A 182 5.27 -27.12 -14.03
CA ASN A 182 5.69 -28.46 -13.66
C ASN A 182 7.20 -28.52 -13.36
N GLY A 183 7.61 -29.37 -12.44
CA GLY A 183 9.02 -29.71 -12.23
C GLY A 183 9.58 -30.51 -13.40
N GLY A 184 10.86 -30.31 -13.71
CA GLY A 184 11.58 -31.08 -14.72
C GLY A 184 11.94 -32.48 -14.26
N ASN A 185 12.03 -33.43 -15.18
CA ASN A 185 12.41 -34.81 -14.88
C ASN A 185 13.93 -34.96 -14.75
N ALA A 186 14.39 -35.85 -13.87
CA ALA A 186 15.76 -36.31 -13.89
C ALA A 186 15.94 -37.38 -14.99
N GLY A 187 17.22 -37.65 -15.38
CA GLY A 187 17.57 -38.68 -16.35
C GLY A 187 17.67 -40.08 -15.72
N LEU A 188 18.89 -40.65 -15.68
CA LEU A 188 19.14 -41.96 -15.07
C LEU A 188 19.39 -41.85 -13.57
N PHE A 189 20.17 -40.85 -13.15
CA PHE A 189 20.52 -40.57 -11.75
C PHE A 189 20.19 -39.12 -11.42
N GLY A 190 19.44 -38.88 -10.34
CA GLY A 190 19.09 -37.57 -9.83
C GLY A 190 17.64 -37.46 -9.41
N HIS A 191 17.30 -36.36 -8.80
CA HIS A 191 15.95 -36.09 -8.29
C HIS A 191 15.12 -35.31 -9.32
N GLY A 192 13.82 -35.56 -9.36
CA GLY A 192 12.89 -34.72 -10.12
C GLY A 192 12.76 -33.33 -9.50
N GLY A 193 12.58 -32.30 -10.31
CA GLY A 193 12.33 -30.93 -9.85
C GLY A 193 10.97 -30.78 -9.19
N ALA A 194 10.83 -29.91 -8.22
CA ALA A 194 9.56 -29.61 -7.61
C ALA A 194 8.62 -28.85 -8.57
N GLY A 195 7.30 -29.07 -8.46
CA GLY A 195 6.30 -28.25 -9.12
C GLY A 195 6.20 -26.86 -8.49
N GLY A 196 5.94 -25.83 -9.28
CA GLY A 196 5.69 -24.46 -8.81
C GLY A 196 4.35 -24.32 -8.12
N THR A 197 4.22 -23.39 -7.20
CA THR A 197 2.93 -23.07 -6.55
C THR A 197 1.99 -22.36 -7.51
N GLY A 198 0.67 -22.54 -7.33
CA GLY A 198 -0.33 -21.79 -8.05
C GLY A 198 -0.36 -20.31 -7.60
N GLY A 199 -0.75 -19.42 -8.50
CA GLY A 199 -0.94 -17.99 -8.19
C GLY A 199 -2.22 -17.74 -7.38
N ALA A 200 -2.21 -16.75 -6.52
CA ALA A 200 -3.39 -16.38 -5.73
C ALA A 200 -4.49 -15.73 -6.58
N GLY A 201 -5.75 -15.92 -6.19
CA GLY A 201 -6.88 -15.16 -6.68
C GLY A 201 -6.88 -13.73 -6.11
N LEU A 202 -7.38 -12.76 -6.84
CA LEU A 202 -7.57 -11.40 -6.33
C LEU A 202 -8.82 -11.29 -5.48
N ALA A 203 -8.82 -10.29 -4.57
CA ALA A 203 -10.00 -9.93 -3.79
C ALA A 203 -11.14 -9.42 -4.69
N GLY A 204 -12.38 -9.74 -4.33
CA GLY A 204 -13.57 -9.20 -4.96
C GLY A 204 -13.69 -7.69 -4.73
N ALA A 205 -14.29 -6.96 -5.67
CA ALA A 205 -14.57 -5.55 -5.49
C ALA A 205 -15.67 -5.33 -4.44
N ASN A 206 -15.53 -4.29 -3.61
CA ASN A 206 -16.56 -3.91 -2.66
C ASN A 206 -17.81 -3.41 -3.38
N GLY A 207 -18.97 -3.64 -2.76
CA GLY A 207 -20.25 -3.09 -3.22
C GLY A 207 -20.21 -1.56 -3.26
N VAL A 208 -20.73 -0.96 -4.31
CA VAL A 208 -20.75 0.50 -4.50
C VAL A 208 -22.19 0.97 -4.62
N ASN A 209 -22.56 1.95 -3.79
CA ASN A 209 -23.86 2.59 -3.92
C ASN A 209 -23.93 3.47 -5.16
N PRO A 210 -25.11 3.55 -5.82
CA PRO A 210 -25.29 4.51 -6.88
C PRO A 210 -25.18 5.96 -6.35
N THR A 211 -24.63 6.87 -7.15
CA THR A 211 -24.60 8.29 -6.80
C THR A 211 -26.04 8.83 -6.91
N PRO A 212 -26.55 9.55 -5.86
CA PRO A 212 -27.85 10.19 -5.94
C PRO A 212 -27.94 11.14 -7.14
N GLY A 213 -29.06 11.15 -7.81
CA GLY A 213 -29.30 12.04 -8.95
C GLY A 213 -29.48 13.51 -8.52
N PRO A 214 -29.62 14.43 -9.48
CA PRO A 214 -29.73 15.86 -9.21
C PRO A 214 -30.92 16.22 -8.31
N ALA A 215 -30.79 17.35 -7.61
CA ALA A 215 -31.82 17.87 -6.71
C ALA A 215 -32.94 18.58 -7.48
N ALA A 216 -34.15 18.51 -6.93
CA ALA A 216 -35.30 19.32 -7.35
C ALA A 216 -35.12 20.80 -6.95
N SER A 217 -36.06 21.68 -7.34
CA SER A 217 -36.00 23.09 -7.04
C SER A 217 -36.00 23.37 -5.51
N THR A 218 -35.34 24.44 -5.10
CA THR A 218 -35.46 24.97 -3.73
C THR A 218 -36.87 25.56 -3.52
N GLY A 219 -37.35 25.56 -2.27
CA GLY A 219 -38.56 26.25 -1.86
C GLY A 219 -38.39 27.78 -1.92
N ASP A 220 -39.48 28.49 -2.05
CA ASP A 220 -39.45 29.95 -2.05
C ASP A 220 -39.13 30.50 -0.69
N SER A 221 -38.26 31.52 -0.61
CA SER A 221 -37.96 32.27 0.58
C SER A 221 -38.66 33.62 0.50
N PRO A 222 -39.63 33.94 1.37
CA PRO A 222 -40.35 35.22 1.35
C PRO A 222 -39.44 36.37 1.77
N ALA A 223 -39.83 37.58 1.36
CA ALA A 223 -39.07 38.79 1.72
C ALA A 223 -39.22 39.15 3.17
N ASP A 224 -38.19 39.76 3.76
CA ASP A 224 -38.21 40.25 5.13
C ASP A 224 -39.26 41.33 5.35
N VAL A 225 -39.82 41.38 6.54
CA VAL A 225 -40.82 42.36 6.91
C VAL A 225 -40.32 43.27 8.04
N SER A 226 -40.66 44.58 7.96
CA SER A 226 -40.34 45.54 8.97
C SER A 226 -41.41 46.61 9.10
N GLY A 227 -41.68 47.11 10.32
CA GLY A 227 -42.69 48.13 10.52
C GLY A 227 -42.94 48.50 12.00
N ILE A 228 -43.89 49.45 12.21
CA ILE A 228 -44.39 49.78 13.53
C ILE A 228 -45.56 48.85 13.82
N GLY A 229 -45.66 48.29 15.04
CA GLY A 229 -46.66 47.30 15.44
C GLY A 229 -46.16 45.90 15.17
N ASP A 230 -47.07 44.92 15.34
CA ASP A 230 -46.72 43.49 15.19
C ASP A 230 -46.25 43.18 13.77
N GLN A 231 -45.13 42.51 13.68
CA GLN A 231 -44.55 42.04 12.43
C GLN A 231 -44.40 40.53 12.47
N THR A 232 -44.80 39.83 11.40
CA THR A 232 -44.62 38.38 11.25
C THR A 232 -43.99 38.11 9.88
N GLY A 233 -42.83 37.49 9.89
CA GLY A 233 -42.16 37.03 8.67
C GLY A 233 -42.98 35.93 8.04
N GLY A 234 -42.94 35.86 6.69
CA GLY A 234 -43.53 34.73 5.96
C GLY A 234 -42.72 33.44 6.13
N ASP A 235 -43.42 32.31 6.14
CA ASP A 235 -42.74 31.02 6.19
C ASP A 235 -42.09 30.65 4.89
N GLY A 236 -40.93 30.00 4.91
CA GLY A 236 -40.26 29.45 3.73
C GLY A 236 -41.08 28.34 3.07
N GLY A 237 -41.06 28.30 1.77
CA GLY A 237 -41.76 27.26 1.01
C GLY A 237 -41.06 25.91 1.12
N THR A 238 -41.80 24.82 1.02
CA THR A 238 -41.26 23.45 0.99
C THR A 238 -40.40 23.28 -0.26
N GLY A 239 -39.27 22.60 -0.17
CA GLY A 239 -38.44 22.21 -1.31
C GLY A 239 -39.21 21.38 -2.34
N GLY A 240 -38.85 21.50 -3.58
CA GLY A 240 -39.46 20.72 -4.67
C GLY A 240 -39.32 19.20 -4.40
N HIS A 241 -40.39 18.45 -4.63
CA HIS A 241 -40.34 16.99 -4.53
C HIS A 241 -39.52 16.40 -5.68
N GLY A 242 -38.77 15.35 -5.38
CA GLY A 242 -38.00 14.62 -6.37
C GLY A 242 -38.88 14.01 -7.47
N THR A 243 -38.35 14.00 -8.67
CA THR A 243 -39.02 13.42 -9.89
C THR A 243 -38.04 12.44 -10.54
N ALA A 244 -38.45 11.77 -11.62
CA ALA A 244 -37.55 10.90 -12.38
C ALA A 244 -36.33 11.63 -12.97
N GLY A 245 -36.45 12.93 -13.30
CA GLY A 245 -35.35 13.74 -13.84
C GLY A 245 -34.49 14.42 -12.77
N THR A 246 -35.07 14.73 -11.63
CA THR A 246 -34.40 15.35 -10.48
C THR A 246 -34.77 14.59 -9.22
N PRO A 247 -34.20 13.38 -8.98
CA PRO A 247 -34.73 12.49 -7.96
C PRO A 247 -34.40 12.90 -6.53
N THR A 248 -33.38 13.73 -6.30
CA THR A 248 -33.07 14.26 -4.96
C THR A 248 -34.07 15.35 -4.58
N GLY A 249 -34.56 15.34 -3.33
CA GLY A 249 -35.45 16.37 -2.82
C GLY A 249 -34.80 17.75 -2.82
N GLY A 250 -35.57 18.78 -3.16
CA GLY A 250 -35.11 20.17 -3.13
C GLY A 250 -34.94 20.69 -1.70
N THR A 251 -34.12 21.67 -1.46
CA THR A 251 -33.97 22.35 -0.19
C THR A 251 -35.22 23.21 0.11
N GLY A 252 -35.72 23.22 1.35
CA GLY A 252 -36.73 24.16 1.80
C GLY A 252 -36.25 25.60 1.72
N GLY A 253 -37.17 26.53 1.51
CA GLY A 253 -36.87 27.98 1.54
C GLY A 253 -36.69 28.47 2.96
N ASP A 254 -35.92 29.52 3.15
CA ASP A 254 -35.72 30.14 4.46
C ASP A 254 -36.94 30.98 4.86
N GLY A 255 -37.27 31.04 6.15
CA GLY A 255 -38.29 31.92 6.71
C GLY A 255 -37.84 33.38 6.73
N ALA A 256 -38.78 34.34 6.49
CA ALA A 256 -38.43 35.73 6.46
C ALA A 256 -38.11 36.31 7.83
N THR A 257 -37.18 37.26 7.86
CA THR A 257 -36.90 38.06 9.05
C THR A 257 -38.02 39.04 9.35
N ALA A 258 -38.38 39.24 10.63
CA ALA A 258 -39.35 40.21 11.09
C ALA A 258 -38.70 41.24 12.03
N THR A 259 -38.86 42.55 11.73
CA THR A 259 -38.40 43.64 12.56
C THR A 259 -39.58 44.53 12.99
N ALA A 260 -39.89 44.57 14.32
CA ALA A 260 -41.00 45.34 14.82
C ALA A 260 -40.49 46.51 15.72
N GLY A 261 -40.84 47.78 15.38
CA GLY A 261 -40.43 48.94 16.15
C GLY A 261 -41.24 49.14 17.46
N SER A 262 -42.50 48.69 17.54
CA SER A 262 -43.32 48.83 18.78
C SER A 262 -44.21 47.66 19.10
N GLY A 263 -44.29 46.66 18.21
CA GLY A 263 -45.08 45.45 18.35
C GLY A 263 -44.23 44.20 18.53
N LYS A 264 -44.89 43.06 18.63
CA LYS A 264 -44.27 41.75 18.66
C LYS A 264 -43.63 41.45 17.31
N ALA A 265 -42.36 40.96 17.28
CA ALA A 265 -41.70 40.43 16.14
C ALA A 265 -41.78 38.87 16.13
N THR A 266 -42.16 38.25 15.00
CA THR A 266 -42.12 36.81 14.85
C THR A 266 -41.46 36.47 13.52
N GLY A 267 -40.29 35.79 13.53
CA GLY A 267 -39.65 35.27 12.31
C GLY A 267 -40.48 34.18 11.67
N GLY A 268 -40.46 34.08 10.36
CA GLY A 268 -41.11 32.99 9.63
C GLY A 268 -40.39 31.65 9.84
N ALA A 269 -41.11 30.54 9.83
CA ALA A 269 -40.52 29.22 9.86
C ALA A 269 -39.80 28.90 8.57
N GLY A 270 -38.72 28.13 8.61
CA GLY A 270 -38.05 27.58 7.41
C GLY A 270 -38.96 26.47 6.82
N GLY A 271 -38.94 26.35 5.50
CA GLY A 271 -39.65 25.31 4.77
C GLY A 271 -39.01 23.94 4.93
N ASP A 272 -39.79 22.88 4.92
CA ASP A 272 -39.27 21.52 4.90
C ASP A 272 -38.55 21.17 3.61
N GLY A 273 -37.58 20.25 3.68
CA GLY A 273 -36.93 19.67 2.50
C GLY A 273 -37.90 18.85 1.67
N GLY A 274 -37.83 18.94 0.36
CA GLY A 274 -38.62 18.15 -0.57
C GLY A 274 -38.34 16.66 -0.42
N THR A 275 -39.34 15.80 -0.56
CA THR A 275 -39.17 14.34 -0.54
C THR A 275 -38.39 13.85 -1.73
N ALA A 276 -37.52 12.84 -1.53
CA ALA A 276 -36.79 12.22 -2.63
C ALA A 276 -37.69 11.28 -3.44
N ALA A 277 -37.39 11.14 -4.74
CA ALA A 277 -37.89 10.08 -5.59
C ALA A 277 -36.86 8.94 -5.67
N ALA A 278 -37.21 7.84 -6.37
CA ALA A 278 -36.32 6.72 -6.61
C ALA A 278 -35.01 7.20 -7.26
N GLY A 279 -33.89 6.90 -6.66
CA GLY A 279 -32.56 7.33 -7.13
C GLY A 279 -32.07 8.65 -6.53
N GLY A 280 -32.79 9.25 -5.57
CA GLY A 280 -32.45 10.53 -4.94
C GLY A 280 -32.08 10.47 -3.49
N GLY A 281 -31.39 11.49 -3.03
CA GLY A 281 -31.11 11.79 -1.61
C GLY A 281 -32.21 12.68 -1.00
N GLY A 282 -32.27 12.77 0.33
CA GLY A 282 -33.18 13.67 1.02
C GLY A 282 -32.85 15.15 0.77
N GLY A 283 -33.90 16.00 0.68
CA GLY A 283 -33.76 17.45 0.62
C GLY A 283 -33.52 18.06 2.02
N ASN A 284 -32.74 19.11 2.10
CA ASN A 284 -32.49 19.81 3.35
C ASN A 284 -33.67 20.71 3.73
N GLY A 285 -33.91 20.92 5.05
CA GLY A 285 -34.81 21.99 5.52
C GLY A 285 -34.17 23.37 5.38
N GLY A 286 -35.00 24.39 5.22
CA GLY A 286 -34.62 25.81 5.23
C GLY A 286 -34.48 26.37 6.63
N ASP A 287 -33.75 27.44 6.80
CA ASP A 287 -33.53 28.09 8.09
C ASP A 287 -34.74 28.93 8.53
N GLY A 288 -34.98 29.02 9.84
CA GLY A 288 -36.00 29.90 10.39
C GLY A 288 -35.56 31.38 10.35
N GLY A 289 -36.55 32.26 10.13
CA GLY A 289 -36.36 33.69 10.07
C GLY A 289 -36.02 34.31 11.41
N VAL A 290 -35.20 35.36 11.40
CA VAL A 290 -34.83 36.13 12.60
C VAL A 290 -35.97 37.02 13.01
N ALA A 291 -36.16 37.25 14.33
CA ALA A 291 -37.05 38.25 14.91
C ALA A 291 -36.29 39.31 15.67
N GLN A 292 -36.64 40.58 15.42
CA GLN A 292 -36.04 41.73 16.12
C GLN A 292 -37.17 42.67 16.64
N GLY A 293 -37.33 42.76 17.97
CA GLY A 293 -38.30 43.66 18.64
C GLY A 293 -37.60 44.79 19.37
N ASP A 294 -37.98 46.03 19.09
CA ASP A 294 -37.36 47.19 19.78
C ASP A 294 -37.93 47.37 21.20
N ILE A 295 -39.25 47.31 21.34
CA ILE A 295 -39.93 47.53 22.62
C ILE A 295 -40.93 46.44 23.02
N ALA A 296 -40.98 45.34 22.33
CA ALA A 296 -41.85 44.20 22.57
C ALA A 296 -41.13 42.86 22.29
N SER A 297 -41.80 41.77 22.61
CA SER A 297 -41.24 40.39 22.54
C SER A 297 -40.89 39.99 21.10
N ALA A 298 -39.83 39.24 20.96
CA ALA A 298 -39.33 38.68 19.69
C ALA A 298 -39.32 37.13 19.76
N PHE A 299 -39.76 36.46 18.69
CA PHE A 299 -39.80 35.04 18.54
C PHE A 299 -39.19 34.63 17.21
N GLY A 300 -38.04 33.95 17.23
CA GLY A 300 -37.40 33.43 16.02
C GLY A 300 -38.24 32.30 15.41
N GLY A 301 -38.22 32.18 14.09
CA GLY A 301 -38.90 31.10 13.39
C GLY A 301 -38.20 29.75 13.56
N ASP A 302 -38.93 28.66 13.53
CA ASP A 302 -38.36 27.32 13.59
C ASP A 302 -37.67 26.96 12.25
N GLY A 303 -36.63 26.15 12.27
CA GLY A 303 -36.02 25.57 11.07
C GLY A 303 -36.88 24.45 10.48
N GLY A 304 -36.91 24.33 9.16
CA GLY A 304 -37.56 23.26 8.42
C GLY A 304 -36.91 21.90 8.59
N ASN A 305 -37.64 20.83 8.40
CA ASN A 305 -37.12 19.47 8.55
C ASN A 305 -36.42 19.01 7.26
N GLY A 306 -35.36 18.21 7.39
CA GLY A 306 -34.80 17.45 6.28
C GLY A 306 -35.66 16.22 5.95
N SER A 307 -35.67 15.78 4.70
CA SER A 307 -36.39 14.60 4.25
C SER A 307 -35.49 13.36 4.15
N ASP A 308 -36.10 12.19 4.08
CA ASP A 308 -35.40 10.91 4.01
C ASP A 308 -34.76 10.69 2.63
N GLY A 309 -33.60 9.99 2.62
CA GLY A 309 -32.99 9.49 1.40
C GLY A 309 -33.72 8.26 0.86
N VAL A 310 -33.79 8.08 -0.47
CA VAL A 310 -34.45 6.96 -1.15
C VAL A 310 -33.49 6.13 -2.02
N ALA A 311 -32.46 6.77 -2.65
CA ALA A 311 -31.45 5.99 -3.36
C ALA A 311 -30.68 5.10 -2.41
N ALA A 312 -30.36 3.89 -2.84
CA ALA A 312 -29.60 2.95 -2.04
C ALA A 312 -28.30 3.63 -1.53
N GLY A 313 -28.14 3.70 -0.22
CA GLY A 313 -27.00 4.31 0.44
C GLY A 313 -26.94 5.84 0.39
N SER A 314 -27.97 6.52 -0.06
CA SER A 314 -28.03 7.98 -0.03
C SER A 314 -28.27 8.52 1.37
N GLY A 315 -27.78 9.73 1.63
CA GLY A 315 -28.02 10.43 2.89
C GLY A 315 -29.42 11.01 2.97
N GLY A 316 -29.94 11.16 4.22
CA GLY A 316 -31.09 12.01 4.51
C GLY A 316 -30.65 13.49 4.48
N GLY A 317 -31.59 14.39 4.23
CA GLY A 317 -31.38 15.84 4.28
C GLY A 317 -31.17 16.33 5.69
N SER A 318 -30.39 17.38 5.89
CA SER A 318 -30.23 18.04 7.20
C SER A 318 -31.43 18.91 7.53
N GLY A 319 -31.74 19.06 8.83
CA GLY A 319 -32.71 20.06 9.29
C GLY A 319 -32.11 21.48 9.22
N GLY A 320 -32.97 22.48 8.96
CA GLY A 320 -32.59 23.88 8.97
C GLY A 320 -32.39 24.41 10.40
N ALA A 321 -31.62 25.46 10.55
CA ALA A 321 -31.40 26.11 11.83
C ALA A 321 -32.62 26.92 12.28
N GLY A 322 -32.85 27.02 13.57
CA GLY A 322 -33.86 27.93 14.12
C GLY A 322 -33.38 29.40 14.03
N GLY A 323 -34.33 30.31 13.78
CA GLY A 323 -34.11 31.74 13.70
C GLY A 323 -33.76 32.38 15.06
N GLY A 324 -32.89 33.36 15.07
CA GLY A 324 -32.55 34.13 16.26
C GLY A 324 -33.66 35.08 16.69
N ALA A 325 -33.73 35.44 17.98
CA ALA A 325 -34.61 36.46 18.50
C ALA A 325 -33.82 37.51 19.30
N PHE A 326 -34.09 38.78 19.06
CA PHE A 326 -33.41 39.91 19.68
C PHE A 326 -34.38 40.93 20.19
N VAL A 327 -34.24 41.41 21.45
CA VAL A 327 -35.03 42.46 22.07
C VAL A 327 -34.10 43.51 22.73
N HIS A 328 -34.60 44.78 22.83
CA HIS A 328 -33.82 45.89 23.35
C HIS A 328 -34.30 46.38 24.73
N ILE A 329 -35.45 45.87 25.27
CA ILE A 329 -35.96 46.23 26.58
C ILE A 329 -36.11 45.00 27.52
N ALA A 330 -35.83 45.22 28.78
CA ALA A 330 -35.83 44.17 29.80
C ALA A 330 -37.23 43.52 30.09
N THR A 331 -38.32 44.21 29.76
CA THR A 331 -39.69 43.71 29.99
C THR A 331 -40.21 42.84 28.85
N ALA A 332 -39.42 42.67 27.77
CA ALA A 332 -39.78 41.90 26.59
C ALA A 332 -39.19 40.48 26.67
N THR A 333 -39.90 39.50 26.14
CA THR A 333 -39.45 38.10 26.03
C THR A 333 -38.73 37.89 24.71
N SER A 334 -37.59 37.23 24.72
CA SER A 334 -36.86 36.80 23.54
C SER A 334 -36.77 35.27 23.50
N THR A 335 -37.32 34.63 22.46
CA THR A 335 -37.29 33.21 22.29
C THR A 335 -36.74 32.84 20.92
N GLY A 336 -35.62 32.15 20.87
CA GLY A 336 -35.07 31.60 19.63
C GLY A 336 -35.88 30.44 19.06
N GLY A 337 -35.96 30.34 17.76
CA GLY A 337 -36.63 29.22 17.07
C GLY A 337 -35.88 27.89 17.26
N SER A 338 -36.62 26.79 17.16
CA SER A 338 -36.02 25.45 17.24
C SER A 338 -35.41 25.04 15.92
N GLY A 339 -34.32 24.25 15.94
CA GLY A 339 -33.79 23.63 14.73
C GLY A 339 -34.67 22.49 14.22
N GLY A 340 -34.72 22.32 12.90
CA GLY A 340 -35.45 21.24 12.24
C GLY A 340 -34.79 19.87 12.42
N PHE A 341 -35.55 18.81 12.23
CA PHE A 341 -35.03 17.43 12.32
C PHE A 341 -34.29 17.05 11.05
N GLY A 342 -33.25 16.22 11.18
CA GLY A 342 -32.59 15.58 10.04
C GLY A 342 -33.35 14.37 9.51
N GLY A 343 -33.36 14.18 8.20
CA GLY A 343 -33.93 13.01 7.52
C GLY A 343 -33.12 11.73 7.71
N ASN A 344 -33.72 10.58 7.52
CA ASN A 344 -33.03 9.29 7.65
C ASN A 344 -32.22 8.97 6.37
N GLY A 345 -31.09 8.30 6.54
CA GLY A 345 -30.32 7.75 5.42
C GLY A 345 -30.98 6.47 4.87
N ALA A 346 -30.86 6.25 3.59
CA ALA A 346 -31.37 5.07 2.92
C ALA A 346 -30.51 3.82 3.16
N ALA A 347 -31.14 2.67 3.23
CA ALA A 347 -30.46 1.38 3.27
C ALA A 347 -29.73 1.09 1.96
N SER A 348 -28.66 0.33 2.03
CA SER A 348 -27.95 -0.18 0.85
C SER A 348 -28.07 -1.70 0.77
N ALA A 349 -28.36 -2.21 -0.42
CA ALA A 349 -28.34 -3.64 -0.74
C ALA A 349 -27.22 -3.99 -1.75
N ALA A 350 -26.31 -3.07 -2.07
CA ALA A 350 -25.20 -3.37 -2.96
C ALA A 350 -24.23 -4.37 -2.30
N SER A 351 -24.10 -5.54 -2.91
CA SER A 351 -23.22 -6.61 -2.43
C SER A 351 -21.80 -6.46 -3.00
N GLY A 352 -20.80 -6.96 -2.27
CA GLY A 352 -19.46 -7.13 -2.77
C GLY A 352 -19.39 -8.24 -3.80
N ALA A 353 -18.40 -8.18 -4.69
CA ALA A 353 -18.13 -9.23 -5.67
C ALA A 353 -17.35 -10.39 -5.03
N ASP A 354 -17.51 -11.59 -5.60
CA ASP A 354 -16.75 -12.76 -5.17
C ASP A 354 -15.24 -12.61 -5.44
N GLY A 355 -14.42 -13.20 -4.59
CA GLY A 355 -12.98 -13.28 -4.79
C GLY A 355 -12.63 -14.25 -5.93
N GLY A 356 -11.54 -13.98 -6.64
CA GLY A 356 -11.04 -14.85 -7.69
C GLY A 356 -10.49 -16.17 -7.15
N ALA A 357 -10.61 -17.27 -7.89
CA ALA A 357 -10.05 -18.55 -7.49
C ALA A 357 -8.51 -18.55 -7.57
N GLY A 358 -7.85 -19.32 -6.70
CA GLY A 358 -6.43 -19.59 -6.75
C GLY A 358 -6.07 -20.54 -7.91
N GLY A 359 -4.88 -20.41 -8.46
CA GLY A 359 -4.34 -21.28 -9.49
C GLY A 359 -3.91 -22.65 -8.93
N ALA A 360 -3.97 -23.68 -9.74
CA ALA A 360 -3.48 -25.00 -9.37
C ALA A 360 -1.95 -25.02 -9.18
N GLY A 361 -1.44 -25.85 -8.29
CA GLY A 361 -0.01 -26.14 -8.16
C GLY A 361 0.50 -27.00 -9.33
N GLY A 362 1.76 -26.82 -9.70
CA GLY A 362 2.45 -27.62 -10.72
C GLY A 362 2.83 -29.00 -10.21
N ASN A 363 2.89 -29.98 -11.11
CA ASN A 363 3.32 -31.33 -10.74
C ASN A 363 4.83 -31.41 -10.49
N GLY A 364 5.26 -32.27 -9.60
CA GLY A 364 6.66 -32.62 -9.43
C GLY A 364 7.21 -33.43 -10.59
N GLY A 365 8.51 -33.29 -10.93
CA GLY A 365 9.20 -34.07 -11.95
C GLY A 365 9.52 -35.49 -11.47
N ALA A 366 9.61 -36.43 -12.39
CA ALA A 366 10.03 -37.79 -12.07
C ALA A 366 11.50 -37.86 -11.63
N GLY A 367 11.81 -38.73 -10.69
CA GLY A 367 13.18 -39.09 -10.30
C GLY A 367 13.93 -39.83 -11.41
N GLY A 368 15.24 -40.01 -11.20
CA GLY A 368 16.08 -40.75 -12.14
C GLY A 368 15.62 -42.20 -12.31
N LEU A 369 15.78 -42.76 -13.52
CA LEU A 369 15.24 -44.08 -13.88
C LEU A 369 15.76 -45.17 -12.96
N LEU A 370 17.00 -45.14 -12.55
CA LEU A 370 17.60 -46.14 -11.65
C LEU A 370 17.60 -45.66 -10.19
N PHE A 371 18.08 -44.45 -9.96
CA PHE A 371 18.24 -43.86 -8.61
C PHE A 371 17.81 -42.41 -8.60
N GLY A 372 17.02 -42.06 -7.63
CA GLY A 372 16.60 -40.69 -7.34
C GLY A 372 15.14 -40.59 -6.95
N ASP A 373 14.83 -39.62 -6.09
CA ASP A 373 13.48 -39.37 -5.66
C ASP A 373 12.72 -38.51 -6.67
N GLY A 374 11.41 -38.69 -6.78
CA GLY A 374 10.53 -37.77 -7.51
C GLY A 374 10.42 -36.41 -6.83
N GLY A 375 10.27 -35.36 -7.60
CA GLY A 375 10.04 -34.01 -7.10
C GLY A 375 8.66 -33.85 -6.46
N ASN A 376 8.53 -32.99 -5.47
CA ASN A 376 7.24 -32.69 -4.84
C ASN A 376 6.33 -31.89 -5.78
N GLY A 377 5.01 -32.07 -5.69
CA GLY A 377 4.03 -31.22 -6.35
C GLY A 377 3.97 -29.85 -5.68
N GLY A 378 3.72 -28.81 -6.46
CA GLY A 378 3.51 -27.45 -5.95
C GLY A 378 2.16 -27.28 -5.26
N ALA A 379 2.07 -26.44 -4.25
CA ALA A 379 0.81 -26.10 -3.61
C ALA A 379 -0.12 -25.32 -4.54
N GLY A 380 -1.44 -25.46 -4.39
CA GLY A 380 -2.41 -24.59 -5.03
C GLY A 380 -2.31 -23.15 -4.50
N GLY A 381 -2.68 -22.16 -5.33
CA GLY A 381 -2.76 -20.75 -4.92
C GLY A 381 -3.98 -20.51 -4.04
N ALA A 382 -3.87 -19.59 -3.10
CA ALA A 382 -5.01 -19.19 -2.27
C ALA A 382 -6.11 -18.51 -3.11
N GLY A 383 -7.38 -18.72 -2.74
CA GLY A 383 -8.50 -17.97 -3.28
C GLY A 383 -8.48 -16.51 -2.80
N GLY A 384 -8.96 -15.60 -3.61
CA GLY A 384 -9.12 -14.19 -3.25
C GLY A 384 -10.23 -13.99 -2.21
N ILE A 385 -10.10 -12.96 -1.38
CA ILE A 385 -11.15 -12.59 -0.40
C ILE A 385 -12.33 -11.96 -1.16
N GLY A 386 -13.59 -12.28 -0.75
CA GLY A 386 -14.78 -11.60 -1.28
C GLY A 386 -14.81 -10.11 -0.89
N GLY A 387 -15.36 -9.26 -1.76
CA GLY A 387 -15.55 -7.84 -1.46
C GLY A 387 -16.61 -7.61 -0.41
N ASP A 388 -16.51 -6.54 0.38
CA ASP A 388 -17.51 -6.14 1.37
C ASP A 388 -18.76 -5.58 0.70
N GLY A 389 -19.95 -5.77 1.34
CA GLY A 389 -21.18 -5.10 0.96
C GLY A 389 -21.09 -3.59 1.23
N ALA A 390 -21.80 -2.77 0.43
CA ALA A 390 -21.82 -1.33 0.65
C ALA A 390 -22.58 -0.92 1.91
N THR A 391 -22.11 0.12 2.59
CA THR A 391 -22.75 0.67 3.78
C THR A 391 -24.01 1.46 3.43
N GLY A 392 -24.99 1.52 4.36
CA GLY A 392 -26.12 2.41 4.24
C GLY A 392 -25.72 3.89 4.28
N GLY A 393 -26.58 4.76 3.80
CA GLY A 393 -26.36 6.21 3.77
C GLY A 393 -26.37 6.84 5.17
N PRO A 394 -25.67 7.95 5.39
CA PRO A 394 -25.72 8.68 6.62
C PRO A 394 -27.11 9.29 6.86
N GLY A 395 -27.53 9.41 8.10
CA GLY A 395 -28.67 10.25 8.47
C GLY A 395 -28.29 11.73 8.35
N GLY A 396 -29.26 12.58 8.04
CA GLY A 396 -29.08 14.03 8.03
C GLY A 396 -28.83 14.58 9.43
N SER A 397 -28.07 15.64 9.58
CA SER A 397 -27.88 16.32 10.86
C SER A 397 -29.15 17.09 11.26
N GLY A 398 -29.42 17.18 12.56
CA GLY A 398 -30.43 18.11 13.07
C GLY A 398 -29.97 19.56 12.95
N GLY A 399 -30.91 20.48 12.81
CA GLY A 399 -30.63 21.90 12.75
C GLY A 399 -30.18 22.49 14.08
N ASN A 400 -29.41 23.54 14.06
CA ASN A 400 -28.99 24.25 15.27
C ASN A 400 -30.16 25.03 15.90
N ALA A 401 -30.11 25.21 17.22
CA ALA A 401 -31.04 26.09 17.93
C ALA A 401 -30.80 27.56 17.56
N GLY A 402 -31.90 28.33 17.50
CA GLY A 402 -31.82 29.79 17.39
C GLY A 402 -31.30 30.46 18.66
N ILE A 403 -30.55 31.51 18.51
CA ILE A 403 -29.97 32.29 19.61
C ILE A 403 -30.98 33.32 20.08
N ALA A 404 -31.27 33.42 21.40
CA ALA A 404 -32.01 34.51 21.99
C ALA A 404 -31.03 35.45 22.71
N ARG A 405 -31.13 36.78 22.48
CA ARG A 405 -30.28 37.79 23.11
C ARG A 405 -31.07 38.98 23.57
N PHE A 406 -30.61 39.54 24.66
CA PHE A 406 -31.01 40.87 25.15
C PHE A 406 -29.84 41.83 25.03
N ASP A 407 -30.02 42.88 24.24
CA ASP A 407 -29.03 43.97 24.04
C ASP A 407 -29.53 45.22 24.76
N SER A 408 -29.13 45.43 26.02
CA SER A 408 -29.41 46.67 26.77
C SER A 408 -28.14 47.23 27.36
N PRO A 409 -27.98 48.56 27.39
CA PRO A 409 -26.93 49.20 28.13
C PRO A 409 -27.12 49.20 29.65
N ASP A 410 -28.27 48.73 30.15
CA ASP A 410 -28.57 48.65 31.58
C ASP A 410 -28.19 47.28 32.17
N PRO A 411 -27.16 47.23 33.04
CA PRO A 411 -26.65 45.97 33.61
C PRO A 411 -27.58 45.36 34.69
N GLU A 412 -28.63 46.06 35.16
CA GLU A 412 -29.58 45.56 36.18
C GLU A 412 -30.87 44.96 35.57
N ALA A 413 -30.98 44.97 34.24
CA ALA A 413 -32.13 44.42 33.55
C ALA A 413 -32.02 42.88 33.44
N GLU A 414 -32.91 42.10 34.01
CA GLU A 414 -33.01 40.64 33.89
C GLU A 414 -34.20 40.26 32.96
N PRO A 415 -33.94 40.10 31.64
CA PRO A 415 -34.98 39.68 30.70
C PRO A 415 -35.21 38.18 30.76
N ASP A 416 -36.41 37.73 30.39
CA ASP A 416 -36.69 36.33 30.11
C ASP A 416 -36.21 35.95 28.72
N VAL A 417 -35.02 35.33 28.66
CA VAL A 417 -34.34 34.98 27.41
C VAL A 417 -34.26 33.47 27.30
N VAL A 418 -34.98 32.89 26.34
CA VAL A 418 -35.01 31.44 26.10
C VAL A 418 -34.42 31.11 24.73
N GLY A 419 -33.30 30.39 24.73
CA GLY A 419 -32.75 29.82 23.49
C GLY A 419 -33.65 28.75 22.91
N GLY A 420 -33.63 28.64 21.59
CA GLY A 420 -34.31 27.54 20.88
C GLY A 420 -33.74 26.16 21.25
N LYS A 421 -34.37 25.11 20.78
CA LYS A 421 -33.84 23.74 20.88
C LYS A 421 -33.21 23.31 19.57
N GLY A 422 -32.08 22.60 19.62
CA GLY A 422 -31.52 21.97 18.44
C GLY A 422 -32.39 20.83 17.94
N GLY A 423 -32.46 20.62 16.64
CA GLY A 423 -33.14 19.48 16.03
C GLY A 423 -32.39 18.18 16.24
N ASP A 424 -33.05 17.06 16.24
CA ASP A 424 -32.42 15.73 16.28
C ASP A 424 -31.91 15.35 14.90
N GLY A 425 -30.78 14.66 14.87
CA GLY A 425 -30.23 14.09 13.62
C GLY A 425 -31.05 12.86 13.17
N GLY A 426 -31.11 12.65 11.85
CA GLY A 426 -31.73 11.48 11.26
C GLY A 426 -30.91 10.20 11.52
N LYS A 427 -31.56 9.05 11.37
CA LYS A 427 -30.89 7.76 11.50
C LYS A 427 -30.11 7.42 10.25
N GLY A 428 -28.94 6.81 10.43
CA GLY A 428 -28.22 6.21 9.31
C GLY A 428 -28.97 5.02 8.73
N GLY A 429 -28.87 4.83 7.43
CA GLY A 429 -29.42 3.67 6.71
C GLY A 429 -28.66 2.40 7.08
N SER A 430 -29.34 1.26 7.00
CA SER A 430 -28.72 -0.05 7.23
C SER A 430 -27.97 -0.52 6.01
N GLY A 431 -26.77 -1.07 6.18
CA GLY A 431 -26.07 -1.84 5.15
C GLY A 431 -26.67 -3.24 5.08
N LEU A 432 -27.42 -3.55 4.02
CA LEU A 432 -28.03 -4.86 3.75
C LEU A 432 -27.25 -5.65 2.69
N GLY A 433 -26.22 -5.06 2.10
CA GLY A 433 -25.37 -5.73 1.12
C GLY A 433 -24.61 -6.88 1.76
N VAL A 434 -24.61 -8.04 1.10
CA VAL A 434 -23.83 -9.20 1.52
C VAL A 434 -22.41 -9.06 0.99
N GLY A 435 -21.41 -9.44 1.80
CA GLY A 435 -20.05 -9.58 1.30
C GLY A 435 -20.00 -10.68 0.23
N GLY A 436 -19.16 -10.49 -0.79
CA GLY A 436 -18.89 -11.50 -1.79
C GLY A 436 -18.30 -12.77 -1.16
N ALA A 437 -18.53 -13.92 -1.78
CA ALA A 437 -17.90 -15.16 -1.36
C ALA A 437 -16.38 -15.12 -1.59
N GLY A 438 -15.61 -15.74 -0.71
CA GLY A 438 -14.20 -15.97 -0.94
C GLY A 438 -14.00 -16.89 -2.17
N GLY A 439 -12.96 -16.62 -2.95
CA GLY A 439 -12.58 -17.49 -4.06
C GLY A 439 -12.11 -18.86 -3.56
N THR A 440 -12.36 -19.89 -4.35
CA THR A 440 -11.85 -21.23 -4.02
C THR A 440 -10.33 -21.30 -4.13
N GLY A 441 -9.68 -22.02 -3.23
CA GLY A 441 -8.28 -22.34 -3.32
C GLY A 441 -7.97 -23.24 -4.53
N GLY A 442 -6.77 -23.13 -5.08
CA GLY A 442 -6.29 -23.95 -6.18
C GLY A 442 -5.99 -25.38 -5.71
N ALA A 443 -6.14 -26.37 -6.58
CA ALA A 443 -5.72 -27.74 -6.31
C ALA A 443 -4.19 -27.84 -6.19
N GLY A 444 -3.70 -28.69 -5.31
CA GLY A 444 -2.29 -29.04 -5.21
C GLY A 444 -1.84 -29.89 -6.40
N GLY A 445 -0.59 -29.76 -6.79
CA GLY A 445 0.03 -30.56 -7.84
C GLY A 445 0.37 -31.97 -7.37
N ASN A 446 0.45 -32.94 -8.31
CA ASN A 446 0.87 -34.29 -7.99
C ASN A 446 2.38 -34.37 -7.73
N GLY A 447 2.78 -35.29 -6.85
CA GLY A 447 4.20 -35.64 -6.69
C GLY A 447 4.72 -36.45 -7.88
N GLY A 448 6.01 -36.35 -8.17
CA GLY A 448 6.68 -37.09 -9.21
C GLY A 448 6.92 -38.58 -8.82
N ALA A 449 7.05 -39.44 -9.82
CA ALA A 449 7.40 -40.84 -9.59
C ALA A 449 8.86 -40.99 -9.13
N GLY A 450 9.13 -41.91 -8.22
CA GLY A 450 10.51 -42.27 -7.81
C GLY A 450 11.20 -43.18 -8.84
N GLY A 451 12.49 -43.44 -8.63
CA GLY A 451 13.31 -44.29 -9.48
C GLY A 451 12.90 -45.79 -9.42
N LEU A 452 13.17 -46.51 -10.49
CA LEU A 452 12.69 -47.89 -10.67
C LEU A 452 13.35 -48.87 -9.70
N LEU A 453 14.62 -48.70 -9.36
CA LEU A 453 15.37 -49.58 -8.44
C LEU A 453 15.42 -49.00 -7.02
N PHE A 454 15.71 -47.71 -6.87
CA PHE A 454 15.75 -47.03 -5.59
C PHE A 454 15.29 -45.58 -5.77
N GLY A 455 14.35 -45.16 -4.93
CA GLY A 455 13.84 -43.81 -4.88
C GLY A 455 12.39 -43.78 -4.43
N ASN A 456 12.03 -42.73 -3.69
CA ASN A 456 10.66 -42.50 -3.26
C ASN A 456 9.92 -41.64 -4.28
N GLY A 457 8.61 -41.82 -4.40
CA GLY A 457 7.77 -40.85 -5.10
C GLY A 457 7.75 -39.53 -4.35
N GLY A 458 7.63 -38.42 -5.07
CA GLY A 458 7.44 -37.10 -4.46
C GLY A 458 6.08 -36.96 -3.79
N ASN A 459 5.98 -36.10 -2.80
CA ASN A 459 4.71 -35.79 -2.16
C ASN A 459 3.83 -34.93 -3.10
N GLY A 460 2.51 -35.11 -3.04
CA GLY A 460 1.58 -34.18 -3.66
C GLY A 460 1.59 -32.83 -2.95
N GLY A 461 1.29 -31.75 -3.70
CA GLY A 461 1.12 -30.43 -3.14
C GLY A 461 -0.20 -30.30 -2.39
N ASN A 462 -0.24 -29.41 -1.42
CA ASN A 462 -1.47 -29.10 -0.70
C ASN A 462 -2.42 -28.27 -1.58
N ALA A 463 -3.73 -28.37 -1.35
CA ALA A 463 -4.70 -27.44 -1.89
C ALA A 463 -4.52 -26.05 -1.24
N GLY A 464 -4.76 -25.00 -2.01
CA GLY A 464 -4.64 -23.60 -1.55
C GLY A 464 -5.84 -23.09 -0.76
#